data_5d921a6cff0a4c62f43e2d09e125eaf6
#
_entry.id   5d921a6cff0a4c62f43e2d09e125eaf6
#
_cell.length_a   1.000
_cell.length_b   1.000
_cell.length_c   1.000
_cell.angle_alpha   90.00
_cell.angle_beta   90.00
_cell.angle_gamma   90.00
#
_symmetry.space_group_name_H-M   'P 1'
#
loop_
_entity.id
_entity.type
_entity.pdbx_description
1 polymer ?
#
loop_
_entity_poly.entity_id
_entity_poly.type
_entity_poly.pdbx_seq_one_letter_code
_entity_poly.pdbx_strand_id
1 'polypeptide(L)'
;MTGTLYVIGVGPGDPELLTLKAARILREVPCICVPKGREEGSSLALSIVKKIMSLDNKNIIEAHFPMRKTKAAAHAGDLDAKWNETVETVMTILNGGTDIAFITIGDPTIYSTFFHLYDRLLELDPSLSIEIIPGISSITASAAQAGISLGLADERIAVVPATYADDIGMELERFDTVILMKVHKVFDQVLAMLDAAGLTDKALYISRTGMDDAQVVRDIRTLRGKELNYFSMVIIKK
;
A
#
# COMPACT_ATOMS: atom_id res chain seq x y z
N MET A 1 5.63 26.23 18.25
CA MET A 1 6.19 25.46 17.11
C MET A 1 5.11 24.49 16.67
N THR A 2 4.84 24.35 15.40
CA THR A 2 3.93 23.35 14.86
C THR A 2 4.56 21.96 14.99
N GLY A 3 3.73 20.93 15.21
CA GLY A 3 4.18 19.54 15.23
C GLY A 3 4.60 19.06 13.84
N THR A 4 5.28 17.91 13.79
CA THR A 4 5.71 17.25 12.56
C THR A 4 4.76 16.09 12.21
N LEU A 5 4.41 15.99 10.93
CA LEU A 5 3.69 14.85 10.38
C LEU A 5 4.67 13.82 9.82
N TYR A 6 4.81 12.70 10.50
CA TYR A 6 5.59 11.56 10.04
C TYR A 6 4.72 10.60 9.24
N VAL A 7 5.06 10.35 7.98
CA VAL A 7 4.34 9.40 7.12
C VAL A 7 5.12 8.11 7.06
N ILE A 8 4.62 7.08 7.71
CA ILE A 8 5.40 5.88 8.04
C ILE A 8 4.89 4.66 7.28
N GLY A 9 5.77 4.06 6.47
CA GLY A 9 5.56 2.73 5.93
C GLY A 9 5.80 1.66 7.00
N VAL A 10 4.76 0.88 7.33
CA VAL A 10 4.86 -0.17 8.35
C VAL A 10 5.21 -1.55 7.79
N GLY A 11 5.64 -1.61 6.54
CA GLY A 11 5.95 -2.87 5.88
C GLY A 11 4.71 -3.65 5.42
N PRO A 12 4.89 -4.83 4.81
CA PRO A 12 3.82 -5.56 4.12
C PRO A 12 2.93 -6.40 5.05
N GLY A 13 3.35 -6.66 6.30
CA GLY A 13 2.58 -7.52 7.21
C GLY A 13 3.38 -8.05 8.39
N ASP A 14 4.62 -8.46 8.16
CA ASP A 14 5.54 -8.91 9.19
C ASP A 14 6.07 -7.70 9.99
N PRO A 15 5.85 -7.67 11.32
CA PRO A 15 6.33 -6.57 12.17
C PRO A 15 7.87 -6.45 12.21
N GLU A 16 8.62 -7.52 11.94
CA GLU A 16 10.08 -7.48 11.87
C GLU A 16 10.60 -6.76 10.61
N LEU A 17 9.74 -6.53 9.62
CA LEU A 17 10.04 -5.73 8.43
C LEU A 17 9.78 -4.22 8.64
N LEU A 18 9.48 -3.79 9.85
CA LEU A 18 9.45 -2.38 10.21
C LEU A 18 10.88 -1.83 10.26
N THR A 19 11.11 -0.67 9.66
CA THR A 19 12.43 -0.04 9.76
C THR A 19 12.71 0.45 11.19
N LEU A 20 13.96 0.45 11.60
CA LEU A 20 14.36 0.96 12.93
C LEU A 20 13.91 2.40 13.16
N LYS A 21 13.98 3.24 12.10
CA LYS A 21 13.53 4.64 12.17
C LYS A 21 12.02 4.71 12.39
N ALA A 22 11.24 3.93 11.66
CA ALA A 22 9.79 3.85 11.83
C ALA A 22 9.42 3.41 13.26
N ALA A 23 10.05 2.34 13.76
CA ALA A 23 9.80 1.83 15.09
C ALA A 23 10.16 2.84 16.21
N ARG A 24 11.23 3.62 16.04
CA ARG A 24 11.62 4.67 16.99
C ARG A 24 10.58 5.79 16.99
N ILE A 25 10.24 6.35 15.83
CA ILE A 25 9.28 7.45 15.73
C ILE A 25 7.90 7.05 16.26
N LEU A 26 7.42 5.85 15.93
CA LEU A 26 6.15 5.33 16.45
C LEU A 26 6.11 5.25 17.98
N ARG A 27 7.24 4.99 18.64
CA ARG A 27 7.30 5.01 20.11
C ARG A 27 7.28 6.43 20.67
N GLU A 28 7.91 7.37 20.00
CA GLU A 28 8.06 8.78 20.43
C GLU A 28 6.79 9.59 20.23
N VAL A 29 6.13 9.49 19.08
CA VAL A 29 4.96 10.34 18.77
C VAL A 29 3.75 10.03 19.66
N PRO A 30 3.04 11.05 20.15
CA PRO A 30 1.85 10.85 20.98
C PRO A 30 0.59 10.48 20.19
N CYS A 31 0.56 10.74 18.89
CA CYS A 31 -0.62 10.57 18.05
C CYS A 31 -0.34 9.69 16.82
N ILE A 32 -1.24 8.75 16.52
CA ILE A 32 -1.15 7.88 15.34
C ILE A 32 -2.40 8.04 14.51
N CYS A 33 -2.25 8.51 13.27
CA CYS A 33 -3.32 8.61 12.28
C CYS A 33 -3.35 7.34 11.42
N VAL A 34 -4.51 6.70 11.37
CA VAL A 34 -4.70 5.39 10.77
C VAL A 34 -5.70 5.48 9.63
N PRO A 35 -5.31 5.27 8.36
CA PRO A 35 -6.25 5.24 7.26
C PRO A 35 -7.18 4.03 7.35
N LYS A 36 -8.47 4.26 7.20
CA LYS A 36 -9.52 3.25 7.07
C LYS A 36 -10.20 3.36 5.71
N GLY A 37 -10.23 2.28 4.95
CA GLY A 37 -10.97 2.21 3.69
C GLY A 37 -12.46 1.89 3.84
N ARG A 38 -12.87 1.39 5.01
CA ARG A 38 -14.25 1.06 5.39
C ARG A 38 -14.50 1.52 6.82
N GLU A 39 -15.74 1.87 7.14
CA GLU A 39 -16.14 2.29 8.50
C GLU A 39 -16.00 1.15 9.51
N GLU A 40 -16.27 -0.09 9.09
CA GLU A 40 -16.15 -1.29 9.92
C GLU A 40 -14.84 -2.04 9.63
N GLY A 41 -14.20 -2.56 10.67
CA GLY A 41 -12.99 -3.36 10.62
C GLY A 41 -11.75 -2.66 11.18
N SER A 42 -10.76 -3.46 11.58
CA SER A 42 -9.48 -2.98 12.09
C SER A 42 -8.54 -2.59 10.94
N SER A 43 -7.75 -1.55 11.12
CA SER A 43 -6.68 -1.22 10.18
C SER A 43 -5.56 -2.26 10.25
N LEU A 44 -5.21 -2.84 9.10
CA LEU A 44 -4.10 -3.78 9.00
C LEU A 44 -2.76 -3.12 9.38
N ALA A 45 -2.55 -1.85 8.99
CA ALA A 45 -1.37 -1.10 9.40
C ALA A 45 -1.26 -0.97 10.92
N LEU A 46 -2.38 -0.68 11.60
CA LEU A 46 -2.42 -0.60 13.05
C LEU A 46 -2.18 -1.97 13.72
N SER A 47 -2.67 -3.06 13.12
CA SER A 47 -2.44 -4.41 13.65
C SER A 47 -0.97 -4.81 13.62
N ILE A 48 -0.20 -4.37 12.62
CA ILE A 48 1.24 -4.57 12.56
C ILE A 48 1.94 -3.82 13.71
N VAL A 49 1.59 -2.54 13.91
CA VAL A 49 2.17 -1.72 14.99
C VAL A 49 1.86 -2.30 16.36
N LYS A 50 0.65 -2.79 16.59
CA LYS A 50 0.23 -3.44 17.85
C LYS A 50 1.06 -4.68 18.21
N LYS A 51 1.65 -5.36 17.24
CA LYS A 51 2.52 -6.53 17.48
C LYS A 51 3.88 -6.15 18.07
N ILE A 52 4.34 -4.89 17.92
CA ILE A 52 5.67 -4.44 18.36
C ILE A 52 5.66 -3.47 19.53
N MET A 53 4.50 -2.87 19.86
CA MET A 53 4.39 -1.91 20.95
C MET A 53 2.97 -1.80 21.48
N SER A 54 2.83 -1.44 22.79
CA SER A 54 1.56 -1.01 23.35
C SER A 54 1.15 0.35 22.80
N LEU A 55 -0.16 0.54 22.63
CA LEU A 55 -0.77 1.80 22.20
C LEU A 55 -1.54 2.52 23.33
N ASP A 56 -1.43 2.07 24.57
CA ASP A 56 -2.23 2.54 25.72
C ASP A 56 -2.10 4.06 25.97
N ASN A 57 -0.95 4.63 25.62
CA ASN A 57 -0.67 6.06 25.78
C ASN A 57 -0.66 6.83 24.46
N LYS A 58 -1.28 6.27 23.40
CA LYS A 58 -1.35 6.90 22.08
C LYS A 58 -2.77 7.37 21.76
N ASN A 59 -2.89 8.58 21.25
CA ASN A 59 -4.14 9.04 20.65
C ASN A 59 -4.24 8.45 19.24
N ILE A 60 -5.28 7.65 18.97
CA ILE A 60 -5.50 7.04 17.66
C ILE A 60 -6.57 7.83 16.92
N ILE A 61 -6.18 8.43 15.79
CA ILE A 61 -7.09 9.10 14.86
C ILE A 61 -7.42 8.12 13.74
N GLU A 62 -8.69 7.77 13.60
CA GLU A 62 -9.18 7.00 12.48
C GLU A 62 -9.55 7.94 11.33
N ALA A 63 -8.76 7.92 10.28
CA ALA A 63 -8.98 8.71 9.08
C ALA A 63 -9.74 7.90 8.04
N HIS A 64 -10.97 8.27 7.74
CA HIS A 64 -11.77 7.59 6.74
C HIS A 64 -11.40 8.06 5.34
N PHE A 65 -10.78 7.18 4.56
CA PHE A 65 -10.43 7.41 3.17
C PHE A 65 -11.25 6.50 2.26
N PRO A 66 -12.47 6.88 1.87
CA PRO A 66 -13.24 6.09 0.92
C PRO A 66 -12.48 6.02 -0.39
N MET A 67 -12.17 4.80 -0.83
CA MET A 67 -11.39 4.54 -2.05
C MET A 67 -12.14 5.07 -3.28
N ARG A 68 -11.60 6.09 -3.95
CA ARG A 68 -12.16 6.56 -5.22
C ARG A 68 -12.07 5.44 -6.27
N LYS A 69 -13.21 5.10 -6.86
CA LYS A 69 -13.22 4.46 -8.17
C LYS A 69 -12.87 5.56 -9.18
N THR A 70 -11.69 5.53 -9.73
CA THR A 70 -11.03 6.61 -10.48
C THR A 70 -11.77 7.14 -11.73
N LYS A 71 -12.95 6.62 -12.10
CA LYS A 71 -13.71 7.07 -13.29
C LYS A 71 -15.22 7.26 -13.07
N ALA A 72 -15.73 7.17 -11.83
CA ALA A 72 -17.17 7.39 -11.59
C ALA A 72 -17.38 8.54 -10.59
N ALA A 73 -17.60 9.72 -11.11
CA ALA A 73 -17.86 10.97 -10.39
C ALA A 73 -19.27 11.06 -9.75
N ALA A 74 -19.83 9.97 -9.25
CA ALA A 74 -21.22 9.97 -8.80
C ALA A 74 -21.45 10.46 -7.34
N HIS A 75 -20.43 10.58 -6.50
CA HIS A 75 -20.57 11.07 -5.12
C HIS A 75 -19.30 11.81 -4.64
N ALA A 76 -18.81 12.76 -5.43
CA ALA A 76 -17.61 13.52 -5.10
C ALA A 76 -17.76 14.33 -3.80
N GLY A 77 -18.95 14.86 -3.52
CA GLY A 77 -19.20 15.75 -2.38
C GLY A 77 -19.04 15.11 -1.00
N ASP A 78 -19.56 13.90 -0.80
CA ASP A 78 -19.45 13.19 0.50
C ASP A 78 -18.03 12.70 0.78
N LEU A 79 -17.33 12.33 -0.29
CA LEU A 79 -15.93 11.93 -0.22
C LEU A 79 -15.04 13.11 0.17
N ASP A 80 -15.29 14.27 -0.43
CA ASP A 80 -14.54 15.49 -0.15
C ASP A 80 -14.81 16.01 1.27
N ALA A 81 -16.02 15.85 1.82
CA ALA A 81 -16.33 16.21 3.19
C ALA A 81 -15.53 15.38 4.22
N LYS A 82 -15.50 14.06 4.09
CA LYS A 82 -14.71 13.17 4.98
C LYS A 82 -13.20 13.42 4.88
N TRP A 83 -12.71 13.75 3.68
CA TRP A 83 -11.32 14.14 3.49
C TRP A 83 -11.00 15.45 4.22
N ASN A 84 -11.88 16.43 4.10
CA ASN A 84 -11.71 17.73 4.77
C ASN A 84 -11.74 17.59 6.30
N GLU A 85 -12.65 16.79 6.86
CA GLU A 85 -12.71 16.50 8.30
C GLU A 85 -11.38 15.88 8.80
N THR A 86 -10.80 14.94 8.03
CA THR A 86 -9.50 14.36 8.37
C THR A 86 -8.39 15.41 8.31
N VAL A 87 -8.37 16.24 7.27
CA VAL A 87 -7.39 17.34 7.11
C VAL A 87 -7.49 18.31 8.28
N GLU A 88 -8.69 18.77 8.61
CA GLU A 88 -8.94 19.71 9.73
C GLU A 88 -8.48 19.11 11.07
N THR A 89 -8.76 17.84 11.31
CA THR A 89 -8.33 17.13 12.53
C THR A 89 -6.81 17.08 12.62
N VAL A 90 -6.14 16.67 11.55
CA VAL A 90 -4.66 16.58 11.47
C VAL A 90 -4.05 17.97 11.69
N MET A 91 -4.54 18.99 10.97
CA MET A 91 -4.05 20.37 11.08
C MET A 91 -4.23 20.93 12.49
N THR A 92 -5.36 20.69 13.12
CA THR A 92 -5.63 21.16 14.50
C THR A 92 -4.60 20.62 15.48
N ILE A 93 -4.27 19.33 15.38
CA ILE A 93 -3.30 18.66 16.27
C ILE A 93 -1.89 19.17 16.01
N LEU A 94 -1.49 19.27 14.74
CA LEU A 94 -0.17 19.77 14.36
C LEU A 94 0.04 21.22 14.77
N ASN A 95 -0.98 22.10 14.59
CA ASN A 95 -0.95 23.50 15.02
C ASN A 95 -0.89 23.64 16.55
N GLY A 96 -1.40 22.63 17.28
CA GLY A 96 -1.24 22.52 18.73
C GLY A 96 0.18 22.09 19.17
N GLY A 97 1.12 21.90 18.25
CA GLY A 97 2.50 21.50 18.53
C GLY A 97 2.69 20.00 18.79
N THR A 98 1.72 19.17 18.41
CA THR A 98 1.75 17.72 18.63
C THR A 98 2.14 16.98 17.37
N ASP A 99 3.14 16.12 17.46
CA ASP A 99 3.58 15.26 16.37
C ASP A 99 2.58 14.13 16.08
N ILE A 100 2.41 13.81 14.80
CA ILE A 100 1.52 12.74 14.32
C ILE A 100 2.31 11.75 13.47
N ALA A 101 2.09 10.45 13.68
CA ALA A 101 2.49 9.40 12.75
C ALA A 101 1.27 8.96 11.90
N PHE A 102 1.27 9.27 10.61
CA PHE A 102 0.35 8.67 9.65
C PHE A 102 0.94 7.34 9.18
N ILE A 103 0.26 6.22 9.46
CA ILE A 103 0.78 4.88 9.13
C ILE A 103 0.12 4.30 7.87
N THR A 104 0.90 3.65 7.02
CA THR A 104 0.41 2.96 5.82
C THR A 104 1.12 1.62 5.63
N ILE A 105 0.40 0.64 5.03
CA ILE A 105 0.99 -0.67 4.70
C ILE A 105 2.01 -0.50 3.58
N GLY A 106 3.09 -1.28 3.66
CA GLY A 106 4.15 -1.27 2.67
C GLY A 106 4.99 -0.01 2.76
N ASP A 107 5.23 0.62 1.62
CA ASP A 107 5.95 1.88 1.48
C ASP A 107 4.97 3.03 1.14
N PRO A 108 5.06 4.20 1.79
CA PRO A 108 4.15 5.31 1.55
C PRO A 108 4.27 5.92 0.15
N THR A 109 5.36 5.68 -0.57
CA THR A 109 5.60 6.24 -1.91
C THR A 109 5.00 5.39 -3.04
N ILE A 110 4.52 4.16 -2.72
CA ILE A 110 3.98 3.24 -3.72
C ILE A 110 2.48 3.01 -3.48
N TYR A 111 1.63 3.64 -4.30
CA TYR A 111 0.16 3.51 -4.29
C TYR A 111 -0.49 3.77 -2.92
N SER A 112 0.10 4.61 -2.10
CA SER A 112 -0.47 5.03 -0.82
C SER A 112 -1.55 6.09 -1.01
N THR A 113 -2.57 6.04 -0.16
CA THR A 113 -3.61 7.08 -0.10
C THR A 113 -3.11 8.40 0.50
N PHE A 114 -1.96 8.39 1.17
CA PHE A 114 -1.40 9.58 1.82
C PHE A 114 -1.21 10.76 0.87
N PHE A 115 -0.72 10.53 -0.35
CA PHE A 115 -0.44 11.63 -1.28
C PHE A 115 -1.68 12.40 -1.73
N HIS A 116 -2.88 11.82 -1.60
CA HIS A 116 -4.12 12.59 -1.75
C HIS A 116 -4.36 13.56 -0.58
N LEU A 117 -3.85 13.26 0.60
CA LEU A 117 -3.89 14.14 1.78
C LEU A 117 -2.77 15.17 1.72
N TYR A 118 -1.60 14.78 1.23
CA TYR A 118 -0.39 15.58 1.17
C TYR A 118 -0.62 16.93 0.47
N ASP A 119 -1.19 16.91 -0.72
CA ASP A 119 -1.42 18.12 -1.50
C ASP A 119 -2.36 19.09 -0.76
N ARG A 120 -3.44 18.59 -0.15
CA ARG A 120 -4.39 19.40 0.61
C ARG A 120 -3.79 20.01 1.88
N LEU A 121 -2.93 19.26 2.57
CA LEU A 121 -2.23 19.78 3.76
C LEU A 121 -1.30 20.94 3.40
N LEU A 122 -0.54 20.81 2.30
CA LEU A 122 0.37 21.85 1.83
C LEU A 122 -0.35 23.06 1.20
N GLU A 123 -1.56 22.88 0.65
CA GLU A 123 -2.41 23.99 0.23
C GLU A 123 -2.85 24.85 1.43
N LEU A 124 -3.09 24.24 2.60
CA LEU A 124 -3.48 24.94 3.83
C LEU A 124 -2.28 25.57 4.54
N ASP A 125 -1.17 24.87 4.61
CA ASP A 125 0.07 25.36 5.22
C ASP A 125 1.29 24.84 4.43
N PRO A 126 1.84 25.65 3.51
CA PRO A 126 3.05 25.29 2.75
C PRO A 126 4.31 25.13 3.62
N SER A 127 4.29 25.59 4.86
CA SER A 127 5.42 25.48 5.80
C SER A 127 5.36 24.26 6.69
N LEU A 128 4.34 23.40 6.55
CA LEU A 128 4.12 22.22 7.37
C LEU A 128 5.31 21.24 7.29
N SER A 129 5.81 20.86 8.46
CA SER A 129 6.87 19.85 8.54
C SER A 129 6.29 18.45 8.27
N ILE A 130 6.62 17.88 7.11
CA ILE A 130 6.22 16.50 6.73
C ILE A 130 7.49 15.70 6.47
N GLU A 131 7.64 14.57 7.17
CA GLU A 131 8.74 13.63 6.96
C GLU A 131 8.21 12.27 6.52
N ILE A 132 8.62 11.81 5.33
CA ILE A 132 8.24 10.50 4.78
C ILE A 132 9.28 9.48 5.17
N ILE A 133 8.85 8.45 5.90
CA ILE A 133 9.67 7.34 6.36
C ILE A 133 9.37 6.12 5.48
N PRO A 134 10.31 5.70 4.62
CA PRO A 134 10.08 4.55 3.75
C PRO A 134 9.87 3.27 4.55
N GLY A 135 9.10 2.36 3.96
CA GLY A 135 8.86 1.02 4.48
C GLY A 135 9.26 -0.06 3.46
N ILE A 136 9.30 -1.31 3.90
CA ILE A 136 9.49 -2.43 2.98
C ILE A 136 8.22 -2.58 2.13
N SER A 137 8.37 -2.42 0.80
CA SER A 137 7.26 -2.60 -0.13
C SER A 137 6.82 -4.05 -0.24
N SER A 138 5.51 -4.29 -0.40
CA SER A 138 5.00 -5.64 -0.73
C SER A 138 5.62 -6.21 -2.00
N ILE A 139 6.09 -5.39 -2.93
CA ILE A 139 6.74 -5.79 -4.18
C ILE A 139 8.05 -6.53 -3.88
N THR A 140 8.95 -5.87 -3.15
CA THR A 140 10.26 -6.44 -2.80
C THR A 140 10.13 -7.59 -1.80
N ALA A 141 9.23 -7.47 -0.84
CA ALA A 141 8.94 -8.54 0.11
C ALA A 141 8.36 -9.79 -0.57
N SER A 142 7.50 -9.64 -1.57
CA SER A 142 6.96 -10.77 -2.35
C SER A 142 8.05 -11.48 -3.15
N ALA A 143 8.95 -10.73 -3.76
CA ALA A 143 10.09 -11.30 -4.49
C ALA A 143 11.01 -12.10 -3.55
N ALA A 144 11.31 -11.55 -2.38
CA ALA A 144 12.10 -12.22 -1.35
C ALA A 144 11.42 -13.51 -0.86
N GLN A 145 10.12 -13.46 -0.58
CA GLN A 145 9.33 -14.62 -0.17
C GLN A 145 9.26 -15.71 -1.24
N ALA A 146 9.20 -15.32 -2.53
CA ALA A 146 9.20 -16.24 -3.66
C ALA A 146 10.60 -16.77 -4.01
N GLY A 147 11.66 -16.19 -3.44
CA GLY A 147 13.06 -16.53 -3.73
C GLY A 147 13.48 -16.16 -5.14
N ILE A 148 13.01 -15.01 -5.66
CA ILE A 148 13.33 -14.52 -7.01
C ILE A 148 13.96 -13.13 -6.96
N SER A 149 14.84 -12.85 -7.94
CA SER A 149 15.27 -11.48 -8.23
C SER A 149 14.23 -10.80 -9.11
N LEU A 150 13.92 -9.51 -8.85
CA LEU A 150 13.08 -8.72 -9.74
C LEU A 150 13.84 -8.19 -10.96
N GLY A 151 15.13 -7.96 -10.84
CA GLY A 151 15.96 -7.49 -11.94
C GLY A 151 17.43 -7.78 -11.71
N LEU A 152 18.16 -8.11 -12.77
CA LEU A 152 19.60 -8.29 -12.82
C LEU A 152 20.16 -7.40 -13.92
N ALA A 153 21.33 -6.80 -13.67
CA ALA A 153 22.05 -5.97 -14.62
C ALA A 153 21.15 -4.91 -15.29
N ASP A 154 20.88 -5.04 -16.59
CA ASP A 154 20.11 -4.14 -17.43
C ASP A 154 18.62 -4.53 -17.59
N GLU A 155 18.17 -5.55 -16.87
CA GLU A 155 16.75 -5.97 -16.88
C GLU A 155 15.82 -4.83 -16.41
N ARG A 156 14.77 -4.60 -17.16
CA ARG A 156 13.77 -3.55 -16.90
C ARG A 156 12.58 -4.12 -16.17
N ILE A 157 12.10 -3.37 -15.18
CA ILE A 157 10.99 -3.77 -14.30
C ILE A 157 9.82 -2.80 -14.51
N ALA A 158 8.62 -3.33 -14.73
CA ALA A 158 7.38 -2.57 -14.69
C ALA A 158 6.53 -2.96 -13.47
N VAL A 159 5.90 -1.97 -12.84
CA VAL A 159 4.91 -2.16 -11.77
C VAL A 159 3.59 -1.56 -12.24
N VAL A 160 2.57 -2.41 -12.37
CA VAL A 160 1.30 -2.04 -13.00
C VAL A 160 0.12 -2.44 -12.09
N PRO A 161 -0.83 -1.52 -11.79
CA PRO A 161 -2.07 -1.88 -11.12
C PRO A 161 -3.03 -2.53 -12.13
N ALA A 162 -3.09 -3.85 -12.16
CA ALA A 162 -3.81 -4.65 -13.18
C ALA A 162 -5.29 -4.27 -13.35
N THR A 163 -5.96 -3.84 -12.28
CA THR A 163 -7.37 -3.44 -12.32
C THR A 163 -7.65 -2.22 -13.22
N TYR A 164 -6.64 -1.43 -13.53
CA TYR A 164 -6.73 -0.16 -14.27
C TYR A 164 -5.93 -0.17 -15.59
N ALA A 165 -5.26 -1.26 -15.90
CA ALA A 165 -4.48 -1.37 -17.12
C ALA A 165 -5.40 -1.80 -18.27
N ASP A 166 -5.51 -0.95 -19.29
CA ASP A 166 -6.28 -1.24 -20.49
C ASP A 166 -5.55 -2.25 -21.41
N ASP A 167 -4.23 -2.24 -21.37
CA ASP A 167 -3.36 -3.14 -22.13
C ASP A 167 -2.08 -3.51 -21.33
N ILE A 168 -2.08 -4.69 -20.75
CA ILE A 168 -0.89 -5.26 -20.08
C ILE A 168 0.06 -5.87 -21.11
N GLY A 169 -0.40 -6.13 -22.33
CA GLY A 169 0.38 -6.77 -23.39
C GLY A 169 1.63 -5.98 -23.74
N MET A 170 1.53 -4.65 -23.83
CA MET A 170 2.69 -3.80 -24.12
C MET A 170 3.76 -3.87 -23.01
N GLU A 171 3.36 -3.92 -21.75
CA GLU A 171 4.31 -4.08 -20.64
C GLU A 171 4.96 -5.45 -20.67
N LEU A 172 4.18 -6.49 -20.97
CA LEU A 172 4.72 -7.84 -21.15
C LEU A 172 5.71 -7.94 -22.32
N GLU A 173 5.61 -7.13 -23.35
CA GLU A 173 6.57 -7.11 -24.45
C GLU A 173 7.87 -6.36 -24.10
N ARG A 174 7.74 -5.22 -23.41
CA ARG A 174 8.81 -4.22 -23.22
C ARG A 174 9.70 -4.46 -22.01
N PHE A 175 9.19 -5.13 -20.98
CA PHE A 175 9.86 -5.31 -19.71
C PHE A 175 10.22 -6.78 -19.46
N ASP A 176 11.35 -6.99 -18.79
CA ASP A 176 11.86 -8.31 -18.45
C ASP A 176 11.12 -8.90 -17.24
N THR A 177 10.74 -8.03 -16.32
CA THR A 177 9.88 -8.35 -15.18
C THR A 177 8.67 -7.41 -15.14
N VAL A 178 7.47 -7.99 -15.05
CA VAL A 178 6.22 -7.25 -14.90
C VAL A 178 5.53 -7.67 -13.60
N ILE A 179 5.26 -6.70 -12.74
CA ILE A 179 4.61 -6.89 -11.45
C ILE A 179 3.18 -6.33 -11.55
N LEU A 180 2.21 -7.21 -11.58
CA LEU A 180 0.81 -6.87 -11.65
C LEU A 180 0.21 -6.81 -10.25
N MET A 181 -0.09 -5.62 -9.76
CA MET A 181 -0.73 -5.40 -8.46
C MET A 181 -2.25 -5.39 -8.58
N LYS A 182 -2.95 -5.67 -7.47
CA LYS A 182 -4.43 -5.61 -7.37
C LYS A 182 -5.14 -6.55 -8.36
N VAL A 183 -4.59 -7.74 -8.57
CA VAL A 183 -5.07 -8.71 -9.57
C VAL A 183 -6.38 -9.39 -9.19
N HIS A 184 -6.80 -9.37 -7.93
CA HIS A 184 -7.89 -10.17 -7.36
C HIS A 184 -9.21 -10.13 -8.15
N LYS A 185 -9.55 -9.02 -8.82
CA LYS A 185 -10.79 -8.88 -9.61
C LYS A 185 -10.64 -9.19 -11.09
N VAL A 186 -9.40 -9.20 -11.59
CA VAL A 186 -9.10 -9.34 -13.01
C VAL A 186 -8.17 -10.52 -13.28
N PHE A 187 -7.99 -11.40 -12.30
CA PHE A 187 -7.02 -12.49 -12.37
C PHE A 187 -7.26 -13.42 -13.56
N ASP A 188 -8.49 -13.84 -13.82
CA ASP A 188 -8.79 -14.73 -14.93
C ASP A 188 -8.52 -14.07 -16.30
N GLN A 189 -8.69 -12.75 -16.42
CA GLN A 189 -8.31 -11.99 -17.60
C GLN A 189 -6.79 -11.93 -17.76
N VAL A 190 -6.07 -11.67 -16.66
CA VAL A 190 -4.59 -11.72 -16.64
C VAL A 190 -4.09 -13.10 -17.03
N LEU A 191 -4.67 -14.17 -16.46
CA LEU A 191 -4.29 -15.53 -16.79
C LEU A 191 -4.50 -15.85 -18.28
N ALA A 192 -5.64 -15.43 -18.85
CA ALA A 192 -5.92 -15.64 -20.28
C ALA A 192 -4.91 -14.89 -21.17
N MET A 193 -4.52 -13.67 -20.81
CA MET A 193 -3.47 -12.93 -21.55
C MET A 193 -2.11 -13.61 -21.44
N LEU A 194 -1.74 -14.11 -20.27
CA LEU A 194 -0.47 -14.84 -20.07
C LEU A 194 -0.45 -16.18 -20.83
N ASP A 195 -1.59 -16.89 -20.88
CA ASP A 195 -1.73 -18.11 -21.68
C ASP A 195 -1.52 -17.80 -23.17
N ALA A 196 -2.17 -16.74 -23.69
CA ALA A 196 -2.02 -16.33 -25.08
C ALA A 196 -0.60 -15.87 -25.45
N ALA A 197 0.10 -15.26 -24.50
CA ALA A 197 1.49 -14.82 -24.66
C ALA A 197 2.53 -15.93 -24.40
N GLY A 198 2.12 -17.13 -23.96
CA GLY A 198 3.03 -18.21 -23.58
C GLY A 198 3.87 -17.91 -22.33
N LEU A 199 3.41 -17.02 -21.45
CA LEU A 199 4.15 -16.54 -20.27
C LEU A 199 3.62 -17.11 -18.94
N THR A 200 2.62 -17.98 -18.95
CA THR A 200 2.00 -18.49 -17.72
C THR A 200 2.99 -19.23 -16.82
N ASP A 201 3.92 -20.00 -17.41
CA ASP A 201 4.97 -20.73 -16.67
C ASP A 201 6.08 -19.80 -16.13
N LYS A 202 6.10 -18.54 -16.52
CA LYS A 202 6.99 -17.48 -16.03
C LYS A 202 6.36 -16.63 -14.93
N ALA A 203 5.10 -16.91 -14.59
CA ALA A 203 4.32 -16.13 -13.67
C ALA A 203 4.21 -16.81 -12.29
N LEU A 204 4.25 -15.99 -11.24
CA LEU A 204 4.05 -16.40 -9.85
C LEU A 204 2.92 -15.55 -9.28
N TYR A 205 1.98 -16.18 -8.58
CA TYR A 205 0.99 -15.47 -7.77
C TYR A 205 1.46 -15.44 -6.32
N ILE A 206 1.44 -14.27 -5.71
CA ILE A 206 1.79 -14.09 -4.31
C ILE A 206 0.66 -13.31 -3.63
N SER A 207 0.25 -13.76 -2.44
CA SER A 207 -0.74 -13.04 -1.65
C SER A 207 -0.35 -12.98 -0.19
N ARG A 208 -0.82 -11.91 0.47
CA ARG A 208 -0.70 -11.66 1.92
C ARG A 208 0.74 -11.73 2.43
N THR A 209 1.68 -11.25 1.61
CA THR A 209 3.12 -11.22 1.90
C THR A 209 3.41 -10.62 3.28
N GLY A 210 4.24 -11.29 4.07
CA GLY A 210 4.58 -10.90 5.43
C GLY A 210 3.48 -11.20 6.47
N MET A 211 2.39 -11.87 6.10
CA MET A 211 1.33 -12.29 7.02
C MET A 211 1.42 -13.79 7.26
N ASP A 212 0.79 -14.27 8.35
CA ASP A 212 0.85 -15.67 8.78
C ASP A 212 0.28 -16.65 7.73
N ASP A 213 -0.64 -16.18 6.88
CA ASP A 213 -1.29 -16.94 5.81
C ASP A 213 -0.81 -16.54 4.41
N ALA A 214 0.42 -16.05 4.32
CA ALA A 214 1.05 -15.70 3.05
C ALA A 214 1.20 -16.92 2.12
N GLN A 215 0.94 -16.72 0.83
CA GLN A 215 0.97 -17.78 -0.17
C GLN A 215 1.84 -17.40 -1.36
N VAL A 216 2.60 -18.38 -1.88
CA VAL A 216 3.29 -18.30 -3.16
C VAL A 216 2.82 -19.48 -4.02
N VAL A 217 2.15 -19.18 -5.13
CA VAL A 217 1.62 -20.18 -6.06
C VAL A 217 2.39 -20.08 -7.36
N ARG A 218 3.11 -21.17 -7.72
CA ARG A 218 3.93 -21.25 -8.94
C ARG A 218 3.13 -21.69 -10.16
N ASP A 219 2.19 -22.61 -10.01
CA ASP A 219 1.23 -22.92 -11.08
C ASP A 219 -0.03 -22.09 -10.88
N ILE A 220 -0.04 -20.92 -11.47
CA ILE A 220 -1.13 -19.95 -11.32
C ILE A 220 -2.44 -20.39 -11.98
N ARG A 221 -2.40 -21.41 -12.88
CA ARG A 221 -3.61 -21.98 -13.52
C ARG A 221 -4.54 -22.61 -12.50
N THR A 222 -3.99 -23.10 -11.37
CA THR A 222 -4.76 -23.68 -10.25
C THR A 222 -5.66 -22.68 -9.54
N LEU A 223 -5.49 -21.39 -9.80
CA LEU A 223 -6.26 -20.29 -9.20
C LEU A 223 -7.43 -19.83 -10.08
N ARG A 224 -7.58 -20.37 -11.29
CA ARG A 224 -8.66 -20.01 -12.22
C ARG A 224 -10.03 -20.16 -11.56
N GLY A 225 -10.86 -19.11 -11.65
CA GLY A 225 -12.22 -19.09 -11.09
C GLY A 225 -12.29 -19.04 -9.56
N LYS A 226 -11.17 -18.92 -8.85
CA LYS A 226 -11.15 -18.79 -7.39
C LYS A 226 -11.31 -17.34 -6.94
N GLU A 227 -11.93 -17.13 -5.79
CA GLU A 227 -11.91 -15.86 -5.11
C GLU A 227 -10.52 -15.60 -4.53
N LEU A 228 -9.91 -14.49 -4.92
CA LEU A 228 -8.55 -14.13 -4.55
C LEU A 228 -8.52 -12.98 -3.55
N ASN A 229 -7.48 -12.96 -2.72
CA ASN A 229 -7.31 -11.91 -1.72
C ASN A 229 -6.96 -10.56 -2.38
N TYR A 230 -7.45 -9.47 -1.80
CA TYR A 230 -7.12 -8.11 -2.24
C TYR A 230 -5.60 -7.82 -2.20
N PHE A 231 -4.92 -8.29 -1.15
CA PHE A 231 -3.46 -8.15 -1.00
C PHE A 231 -2.75 -9.24 -1.81
N SER A 232 -2.83 -9.12 -3.12
CA SER A 232 -2.23 -10.08 -4.05
C SER A 232 -1.61 -9.41 -5.26
N MET A 233 -0.62 -10.09 -5.83
CA MET A 233 0.05 -9.71 -7.05
C MET A 233 0.43 -10.91 -7.90
N VAL A 234 0.67 -10.68 -9.17
CA VAL A 234 1.32 -11.63 -10.09
C VAL A 234 2.66 -11.02 -10.52
N ILE A 235 3.73 -11.76 -10.37
CA ILE A 235 5.06 -11.40 -10.87
C ILE A 235 5.37 -12.29 -12.05
N ILE A 236 5.62 -11.68 -13.20
CA ILE A 236 6.03 -12.35 -14.43
C ILE A 236 7.49 -12.01 -14.65
N LYS A 237 8.38 -13.02 -14.68
CA LYS A 237 9.80 -12.86 -14.99
C LYS A 237 10.16 -13.74 -16.18
N LYS A 238 10.61 -13.13 -17.28
CA LYS A 238 10.98 -13.81 -18.52
C LYS A 238 12.35 -14.48 -18.43
#